data_9e7cbd891b9700d3ccdefd0a519ec026
#
_entry.id   9e7cbd891b9700d3ccdefd0a519ec026
#
_cell.length_a   1.000
_cell.length_b   1.000
_cell.length_c   1.000
_cell.angle_alpha   90.00
_cell.angle_beta   90.00
_cell.angle_gamma   90.00
#
_symmetry.space_group_name_H-M   'P 1'
#
loop_
_entity.id
_entity.type
_entity.pdbx_description
1 polymer ?
#
loop_
_entity_poly.entity_id
_entity_poly.type
_entity_poly.pdbx_seq_one_letter_code
_entity_poly.pdbx_strand_id
1 'polypeptide(L)'
;ISLLKILFTNECIFDCKYCLNRSSNDQPRATFTPEEICTLVTEFYRRNYIEGLFLSSGIVKSPTYTMEQMYQAIYLLRTKYRFNGYIHVKAIPGAPEELITQMGYLADRMSVNLELPTTEGLAKLAPHKKPENLVRPLRHIQDHITRHRLAIGKDPQMERSNGNRYLPHTIFKEN
;
A
#
# COMPACT_ATOMS: atom_id res chain seq x y z
N ILE A 1 6.73 9.19 -15.93
CA ILE A 1 7.23 8.67 -14.64
C ILE A 1 7.44 7.17 -14.79
N SER A 2 8.68 6.72 -14.65
CA SER A 2 9.03 5.30 -14.66
C SER A 2 8.88 4.72 -13.24
N LEU A 3 8.04 3.70 -13.09
CA LEU A 3 7.77 3.07 -11.80
C LEU A 3 8.23 1.61 -11.79
N LEU A 4 8.93 1.22 -10.72
CA LEU A 4 9.10 -0.20 -10.41
C LEU A 4 7.75 -0.73 -9.92
N LYS A 5 7.09 -1.56 -10.73
CA LYS A 5 5.87 -2.25 -10.33
C LYS A 5 6.21 -3.63 -9.79
N ILE A 6 5.93 -3.86 -8.53
CA ILE A 6 6.30 -5.08 -7.82
C ILE A 6 5.16 -5.59 -6.94
N LEU A 7 5.10 -6.90 -6.78
CA LEU A 7 4.30 -7.56 -5.75
C LEU A 7 5.17 -7.81 -4.53
N PHE A 8 4.72 -7.39 -3.35
CA PHE A 8 5.36 -7.74 -2.09
C PHE A 8 5.41 -9.27 -1.90
N THR A 9 4.29 -9.93 -2.21
CA THR A 9 4.20 -11.39 -2.29
C THR A 9 3.23 -11.81 -3.39
N ASN A 10 3.52 -12.95 -4.05
CA ASN A 10 2.57 -13.63 -4.90
C ASN A 10 1.83 -14.79 -4.19
N GLU A 11 2.13 -15.02 -2.90
CA GLU A 11 1.30 -15.86 -2.06
C GLU A 11 -0.03 -15.17 -1.76
N CYS A 12 -1.13 -15.93 -1.81
CA CYS A 12 -2.44 -15.40 -1.52
C CYS A 12 -3.32 -16.47 -0.87
N ILE A 13 -3.99 -16.10 0.22
CA ILE A 13 -4.97 -16.97 0.89
C ILE A 13 -6.33 -16.97 0.16
N PHE A 14 -6.54 -16.06 -0.80
CA PHE A 14 -7.77 -15.96 -1.56
C PHE A 14 -7.70 -16.76 -2.86
N ASP A 15 -8.85 -17.25 -3.29
CA ASP A 15 -9.00 -18.04 -4.51
C ASP A 15 -9.85 -17.33 -5.57
N CYS A 16 -9.46 -16.10 -5.92
CA CYS A 16 -10.14 -15.34 -6.96
C CYS A 16 -9.93 -16.00 -8.34
N LYS A 17 -10.99 -16.42 -9.00
CA LYS A 17 -10.94 -17.25 -10.21
C LYS A 17 -10.18 -16.63 -11.39
N TYR A 18 -10.12 -15.30 -11.45
CA TYR A 18 -9.39 -14.55 -12.48
C TYR A 18 -7.92 -14.28 -12.15
N CYS A 19 -7.47 -14.61 -10.93
CA CYS A 19 -6.13 -14.27 -10.48
C CYS A 19 -5.14 -15.43 -10.69
N LEU A 20 -3.99 -15.14 -11.29
CA LEU A 20 -2.91 -16.12 -11.43
C LEU A 20 -2.34 -16.53 -10.06
N ASN A 21 -2.36 -15.61 -9.09
CA ASN A 21 -1.83 -15.84 -7.74
C ASN A 21 -2.87 -16.40 -6.76
N ARG A 22 -3.99 -16.92 -7.25
CA ARG A 22 -4.99 -17.57 -6.38
C ARG A 22 -4.40 -18.77 -5.65
N SER A 23 -4.93 -19.06 -4.46
CA SER A 23 -4.40 -20.14 -3.60
C SER A 23 -4.38 -21.52 -4.26
N SER A 24 -5.36 -21.83 -5.13
CA SER A 24 -5.47 -23.12 -5.82
C SER A 24 -4.56 -23.28 -7.03
N ASN A 25 -3.87 -22.23 -7.49
CA ASN A 25 -2.92 -22.36 -8.60
C ASN A 25 -1.57 -22.90 -8.09
N ASP A 26 -1.10 -23.93 -8.78
CA ASP A 26 0.23 -24.48 -8.58
C ASP A 26 1.26 -23.63 -9.36
N GLN A 27 1.90 -22.72 -8.63
CA GLN A 27 3.00 -21.90 -9.19
C GLN A 27 4.01 -21.55 -8.08
N PRO A 28 5.26 -21.28 -8.44
CA PRO A 28 6.27 -20.86 -7.48
C PRO A 28 5.82 -19.64 -6.68
N ARG A 29 5.97 -19.70 -5.36
CA ARG A 29 5.60 -18.62 -4.45
C ARG A 29 6.85 -17.95 -3.91
N ALA A 30 6.79 -16.63 -3.81
CA ALA A 30 7.85 -15.81 -3.25
C ALA A 30 7.27 -14.62 -2.49
N THR A 31 7.94 -14.28 -1.40
CA THR A 31 7.61 -13.14 -0.55
C THR A 31 8.88 -12.36 -0.26
N PHE A 32 8.86 -11.08 -0.54
CA PHE A 32 9.94 -10.18 -0.14
C PHE A 32 9.88 -9.86 1.35
N THR A 33 11.02 -9.60 1.93
CA THR A 33 11.10 -8.87 3.20
C THR A 33 11.01 -7.36 2.93
N PRO A 34 10.62 -6.54 3.94
CA PRO A 34 10.65 -5.09 3.83
C PRO A 34 12.01 -4.55 3.39
N GLU A 35 13.11 -5.12 3.89
CA GLU A 35 14.48 -4.72 3.60
C GLU A 35 14.89 -5.03 2.15
N GLU A 36 14.46 -6.16 1.61
CA GLU A 36 14.70 -6.52 0.20
C GLU A 36 14.02 -5.54 -0.74
N ILE A 37 12.76 -5.15 -0.46
CA ILE A 37 12.06 -4.10 -1.20
C ILE A 37 12.84 -2.79 -1.14
N CYS A 38 13.30 -2.40 0.05
CA CYS A 38 14.06 -1.16 0.23
C CYS A 38 15.36 -1.17 -0.57
N THR A 39 16.11 -2.26 -0.51
CA THR A 39 17.37 -2.43 -1.24
C THR A 39 17.12 -2.34 -2.75
N LEU A 40 16.16 -3.10 -3.25
CA LEU A 40 15.84 -3.15 -4.68
C LEU A 40 15.43 -1.76 -5.22
N VAL A 41 14.49 -1.11 -4.53
CA VAL A 41 13.99 0.22 -4.92
C VAL A 41 15.09 1.26 -4.89
N THR A 42 15.92 1.26 -3.84
CA THR A 42 16.99 2.25 -3.68
C THR A 42 18.07 2.08 -4.74
N GLU A 43 18.48 0.85 -5.04
CA GLU A 43 19.48 0.57 -6.07
C GLU A 43 18.99 0.98 -7.47
N PHE A 44 17.74 0.69 -7.81
CA PHE A 44 17.18 1.09 -9.11
C PHE A 44 17.02 2.61 -9.23
N TYR A 45 16.62 3.26 -8.13
CA TYR A 45 16.46 4.71 -8.08
C TYR A 45 17.83 5.43 -8.22
N ARG A 46 18.86 4.98 -7.50
CA ARG A 46 20.22 5.53 -7.60
C ARG A 46 20.82 5.43 -9.00
N ARG A 47 20.45 4.38 -9.74
CA ARG A 47 20.88 4.16 -11.12
C ARG A 47 20.00 4.87 -12.16
N ASN A 48 19.05 5.69 -11.72
CA ASN A 48 18.08 6.38 -12.59
C ASN A 48 17.24 5.45 -13.48
N TYR A 49 17.01 4.20 -13.06
CA TYR A 49 16.15 3.27 -13.78
C TYR A 49 14.68 3.53 -13.50
N ILE A 50 14.38 4.07 -12.33
CA ILE A 50 13.02 4.37 -11.87
C ILE A 50 12.96 5.74 -11.18
N GLU A 51 11.78 6.36 -11.23
CA GLU A 51 11.42 7.58 -10.51
C GLU A 51 10.53 7.28 -9.29
N GLY A 52 10.04 6.04 -9.19
CA GLY A 52 9.16 5.67 -8.09
C GLY A 52 8.87 4.18 -8.01
N LEU A 53 8.05 3.85 -7.02
CA LEU A 53 7.60 2.50 -6.69
C LEU A 53 6.09 2.39 -6.84
N PHE A 54 5.63 1.31 -7.46
CA PHE A 54 4.25 0.85 -7.38
C PHE A 54 4.20 -0.49 -6.64
N LEU A 55 3.78 -0.47 -5.39
CA LEU A 55 3.71 -1.65 -4.53
C LEU A 55 2.28 -2.18 -4.45
N SER A 56 2.14 -3.45 -4.77
CA SER A 56 0.92 -4.24 -4.55
C SER A 56 1.29 -5.58 -3.91
N SER A 57 0.31 -6.41 -3.58
CA SER A 57 0.57 -7.69 -2.94
C SER A 57 -0.56 -8.70 -3.17
N GLY A 58 -0.23 -10.00 -3.14
CA GLY A 58 -1.15 -11.02 -2.69
C GLY A 58 -1.43 -10.84 -1.20
N ILE A 59 -2.29 -11.67 -0.62
CA ILE A 59 -2.62 -11.61 0.82
C ILE A 59 -2.09 -12.87 1.49
N VAL A 60 -0.99 -12.71 2.22
CA VAL A 60 -0.36 -13.79 2.98
C VAL A 60 -0.80 -13.73 4.45
N LYS A 61 -1.15 -14.85 5.05
CA LYS A 61 -1.66 -15.00 6.43
C LYS A 61 -2.97 -14.25 6.69
N SER A 62 -2.96 -12.91 6.61
CA SER A 62 -4.14 -12.07 6.81
C SER A 62 -4.00 -10.72 6.10
N PRO A 63 -5.11 -10.00 5.83
CA PRO A 63 -5.04 -8.63 5.31
C PRO A 63 -4.24 -7.68 6.19
N THR A 64 -4.41 -7.76 7.51
CA THR A 64 -3.69 -6.94 8.49
C THR A 64 -2.19 -7.21 8.40
N TYR A 65 -1.76 -8.46 8.53
CA TYR A 65 -0.35 -8.84 8.45
C TYR A 65 0.31 -8.37 7.15
N THR A 66 -0.36 -8.60 6.03
CA THR A 66 0.18 -8.20 4.72
C THR A 66 0.34 -6.68 4.61
N MET A 67 -0.65 -5.93 5.08
CA MET A 67 -0.60 -4.47 5.06
C MET A 67 0.47 -3.91 6.01
N GLU A 68 0.69 -4.55 7.18
CA GLU A 68 1.78 -4.21 8.12
C GLU A 68 3.15 -4.39 7.48
N GLN A 69 3.38 -5.50 6.78
CA GLN A 69 4.65 -5.75 6.10
C GLN A 69 4.90 -4.73 4.97
N MET A 70 3.87 -4.40 4.20
CA MET A 70 3.94 -3.36 3.17
C MET A 70 4.20 -1.98 3.81
N TYR A 71 3.54 -1.66 4.92
CA TYR A 71 3.77 -0.43 5.67
C TYR A 71 5.21 -0.32 6.16
N GLN A 72 5.74 -1.40 6.74
CA GLN A 72 7.13 -1.44 7.20
C GLN A 72 8.12 -1.14 6.06
N ALA A 73 7.91 -1.73 4.88
CA ALA A 73 8.74 -1.45 3.71
C ALA A 73 8.71 0.05 3.33
N ILE A 74 7.51 0.64 3.23
CA ILE A 74 7.36 2.05 2.86
C ILE A 74 7.89 2.98 3.96
N TYR A 75 7.67 2.64 5.22
CA TYR A 75 8.22 3.38 6.36
C TYR A 75 9.75 3.41 6.33
N LEU A 76 10.39 2.26 6.15
CA LEU A 76 11.85 2.17 6.03
C LEU A 76 12.36 2.96 4.82
N LEU A 77 11.69 2.86 3.67
CA LEU A 77 12.05 3.64 2.48
C LEU A 77 12.06 5.15 2.77
N ARG A 78 11.04 5.67 3.45
CA ARG A 78 10.92 7.10 3.75
C ARG A 78 11.86 7.57 4.86
N THR A 79 12.03 6.77 5.91
CA THR A 79 12.80 7.17 7.10
C THR A 79 14.29 6.80 6.97
N LYS A 80 14.61 5.52 6.89
CA LYS A 80 15.98 5.01 6.89
C LYS A 80 16.69 5.27 5.56
N TYR A 81 16.03 4.96 4.44
CA TYR A 81 16.64 5.10 3.10
C TYR A 81 16.42 6.48 2.47
N ARG A 82 15.62 7.34 3.10
CA ARG A 82 15.31 8.72 2.66
C ARG A 82 14.89 8.79 1.19
N PHE A 83 14.13 7.79 0.75
CA PHE A 83 13.63 7.72 -0.61
C PHE A 83 12.61 8.82 -0.89
N ASN A 84 12.92 9.74 -1.80
CA ASN A 84 12.07 10.87 -2.19
C ASN A 84 11.28 10.63 -3.49
N GLY A 85 11.44 9.46 -4.13
CA GLY A 85 10.70 9.09 -5.32
C GLY A 85 9.20 8.92 -5.06
N TYR A 86 8.45 8.85 -6.12
CA TYR A 86 6.99 8.63 -6.07
C TYR A 86 6.64 7.25 -5.55
N ILE A 87 5.68 7.16 -4.65
CA ILE A 87 5.18 5.89 -4.11
C ILE A 87 3.68 5.77 -4.34
N HIS A 88 3.29 4.76 -5.10
CA HIS A 88 1.92 4.31 -5.25
C HIS A 88 1.73 2.96 -4.57
N VAL A 89 0.77 2.87 -3.65
CA VAL A 89 0.45 1.64 -2.92
C VAL A 89 -0.98 1.21 -3.23
N LYS A 90 -1.17 -0.08 -3.48
CA LYS A 90 -2.48 -0.71 -3.44
C LYS A 90 -2.80 -1.15 -2.02
N ALA A 91 -3.81 -0.52 -1.40
CA ALA A 91 -4.29 -0.92 -0.10
C ALA A 91 -4.91 -2.32 -0.17
N ILE A 92 -4.64 -3.11 0.88
CA ILE A 92 -5.15 -4.47 1.01
C ILE A 92 -6.61 -4.41 1.49
N PRO A 93 -7.55 -5.04 0.76
CA PRO A 93 -8.94 -5.12 1.20
C PRO A 93 -9.06 -5.84 2.54
N GLY A 94 -9.78 -5.22 3.48
CA GLY A 94 -9.97 -5.77 4.83
C GLY A 94 -8.87 -5.41 5.84
N ALA A 95 -7.86 -4.61 5.45
CA ALA A 95 -6.88 -4.06 6.39
C ALA A 95 -7.52 -3.02 7.33
N PRO A 96 -7.00 -2.83 8.56
CA PRO A 96 -7.48 -1.82 9.50
C PRO A 96 -7.36 -0.40 8.93
N GLU A 97 -8.34 0.46 9.22
CA GLU A 97 -8.37 1.85 8.74
C GLU A 97 -7.19 2.68 9.24
N GLU A 98 -6.76 2.45 10.47
CA GLU A 98 -5.57 3.12 11.04
C GLU A 98 -4.32 2.85 10.23
N LEU A 99 -4.11 1.61 9.82
CA LEU A 99 -2.96 1.20 9.04
C LEU A 99 -3.03 1.77 7.60
N ILE A 100 -4.22 1.85 7.03
CA ILE A 100 -4.46 2.53 5.75
C ILE A 100 -4.13 4.02 5.87
N THR A 101 -4.53 4.66 6.96
CA THR A 101 -4.21 6.06 7.25
C THR A 101 -2.71 6.30 7.35
N GLN A 102 -2.02 5.50 8.17
CA GLN A 102 -0.57 5.60 8.34
C GLN A 102 0.18 5.42 7.02
N MET A 103 -0.22 4.44 6.22
CA MET A 103 0.31 4.25 4.87
C MET A 103 0.05 5.46 3.97
N GLY A 104 -1.14 6.06 4.08
CA GLY A 104 -1.53 7.24 3.31
C GLY A 104 -0.63 8.45 3.52
N TYR A 105 -0.06 8.63 4.71
CA TYR A 105 0.92 9.69 4.97
C TYR A 105 2.25 9.48 4.25
N LEU A 106 2.63 8.24 4.02
CA LEU A 106 3.92 7.88 3.42
C LEU A 106 3.85 7.73 1.90
N ALA A 107 2.68 7.39 1.36
CA ALA A 107 2.45 7.21 -0.07
C ALA A 107 2.01 8.53 -0.75
N ASP A 108 2.40 8.69 -2.02
CA ASP A 108 1.89 9.79 -2.87
C ASP A 108 0.51 9.48 -3.42
N ARG A 109 0.22 8.19 -3.58
CA ARG A 109 -1.05 7.69 -4.05
C ARG A 109 -1.39 6.36 -3.40
N MET A 110 -2.64 6.23 -2.99
CA MET A 110 -3.24 4.95 -2.63
C MET A 110 -4.41 4.62 -3.55
N SER A 111 -4.58 3.34 -3.83
CA SER A 111 -5.72 2.84 -4.60
C SER A 111 -6.21 1.51 -4.02
N VAL A 112 -7.48 1.23 -4.24
CA VAL A 112 -8.13 -0.05 -3.93
C VAL A 112 -8.76 -0.57 -5.20
N ASN A 113 -8.60 -1.85 -5.49
CA ASN A 113 -9.28 -2.46 -6.63
C ASN A 113 -10.74 -2.74 -6.26
N LEU A 114 -11.67 -2.28 -7.09
CA LEU A 114 -13.08 -2.67 -7.00
C LEU A 114 -13.34 -4.07 -7.53
N GLU A 115 -12.38 -4.60 -8.29
CA GLU A 115 -12.34 -5.93 -8.87
C GLU A 115 -13.43 -6.16 -9.94
N LEU A 116 -14.70 -6.15 -9.54
CA LEU A 116 -15.83 -6.43 -10.40
C LEU A 116 -16.96 -5.41 -10.20
N PRO A 117 -17.72 -5.08 -11.25
CA PRO A 117 -18.73 -4.03 -11.20
C PRO A 117 -20.00 -4.45 -10.45
N THR A 118 -20.22 -5.76 -10.27
CA THR A 118 -21.45 -6.28 -9.63
C THR A 118 -21.14 -7.16 -8.43
N THR A 119 -22.02 -7.12 -7.43
CA THR A 119 -21.94 -7.96 -6.22
C THR A 119 -22.05 -9.45 -6.59
N GLU A 120 -22.90 -9.79 -7.56
CA GLU A 120 -23.07 -11.16 -8.05
C GLU A 120 -21.81 -11.69 -8.72
N GLY A 121 -21.17 -10.88 -9.59
CA GLY A 121 -19.92 -11.20 -10.20
C GLY A 121 -18.80 -11.40 -9.17
N LEU A 122 -18.74 -10.51 -8.15
CA LEU A 122 -17.80 -10.62 -7.07
C LEU A 122 -17.98 -11.92 -6.28
N ALA A 123 -19.22 -12.27 -5.92
CA ALA A 123 -19.52 -13.52 -5.20
C ALA A 123 -19.13 -14.78 -5.99
N LYS A 124 -19.29 -14.76 -7.32
CA LYS A 124 -18.93 -15.90 -8.19
C LYS A 124 -17.42 -16.03 -8.43
N LEU A 125 -16.73 -14.91 -8.61
CA LEU A 125 -15.34 -14.88 -9.08
C LEU A 125 -14.33 -14.60 -7.98
N ALA A 126 -14.72 -13.95 -6.90
CA ALA A 126 -13.88 -13.62 -5.75
C ALA A 126 -14.67 -13.73 -4.42
N PRO A 127 -15.11 -14.93 -4.03
CA PRO A 127 -16.05 -15.13 -2.91
C PRO A 127 -15.50 -14.65 -1.56
N HIS A 128 -14.18 -14.55 -1.41
CA HIS A 128 -13.54 -14.06 -0.21
C HIS A 128 -13.51 -12.52 -0.10
N LYS A 129 -13.90 -11.81 -1.17
CA LYS A 129 -13.93 -10.34 -1.20
C LYS A 129 -15.37 -9.85 -1.02
N LYS A 130 -15.61 -9.19 0.10
CA LYS A 130 -16.90 -8.55 0.35
C LYS A 130 -16.92 -7.13 -0.21
N PRO A 131 -18.01 -6.65 -0.81
CA PRO A 131 -18.11 -5.28 -1.33
C PRO A 131 -17.73 -4.21 -0.31
N GLU A 132 -18.11 -4.40 0.95
CA GLU A 132 -17.82 -3.47 2.04
C GLU A 132 -16.31 -3.31 2.25
N ASN A 133 -15.53 -4.42 2.16
CA ASN A 133 -14.09 -4.41 2.31
C ASN A 133 -13.35 -3.70 1.15
N LEU A 134 -14.04 -3.46 0.05
CA LEU A 134 -13.52 -2.73 -1.11
C LEU A 134 -13.92 -1.25 -1.08
N VAL A 135 -15.18 -0.96 -0.74
CA VAL A 135 -15.71 0.41 -0.78
C VAL A 135 -15.33 1.21 0.47
N ARG A 136 -15.33 0.59 1.64
CA ARG A 136 -15.00 1.25 2.91
C ARG A 136 -13.60 1.87 2.91
N PRO A 137 -12.52 1.17 2.49
CA PRO A 137 -11.20 1.77 2.38
C PRO A 137 -11.15 2.96 1.41
N LEU A 138 -11.88 2.91 0.30
CA LEU A 138 -11.93 4.02 -0.66
C LEU A 138 -12.53 5.28 -0.04
N ARG A 139 -13.66 5.15 0.67
CA ARG A 139 -14.30 6.26 1.38
C ARG A 139 -13.38 6.82 2.45
N HIS A 140 -12.76 5.94 3.24
CA HIS A 140 -11.82 6.32 4.28
C HIS A 140 -10.63 7.12 3.72
N ILE A 141 -10.02 6.65 2.62
CA ILE A 141 -8.92 7.35 1.94
C ILE A 141 -9.39 8.74 1.45
N GLN A 142 -10.57 8.83 0.84
CA GLN A 142 -11.12 10.10 0.34
C GLN A 142 -11.34 11.10 1.48
N ASP A 143 -11.97 10.67 2.56
CA ASP A 143 -12.24 11.51 3.73
C ASP A 143 -10.94 11.97 4.40
N HIS A 144 -9.95 11.09 4.44
CA HIS A 144 -8.64 11.41 5.01
C HIS A 144 -7.89 12.43 4.16
N ILE A 145 -7.88 12.27 2.83
CA ILE A 145 -7.28 13.23 1.91
C ILE A 145 -7.94 14.60 2.07
N THR A 146 -9.26 14.65 2.18
CA THR A 146 -10.00 15.91 2.33
C THR A 146 -9.63 16.61 3.63
N ARG A 147 -9.65 15.88 4.76
CA ARG A 147 -9.25 16.41 6.08
C ARG A 147 -7.79 16.87 6.09
N HIS A 148 -6.89 16.07 5.55
CA HIS A 148 -5.48 16.41 5.47
C HIS A 148 -5.24 17.70 4.66
N ARG A 149 -5.88 17.85 3.51
CA ARG A 149 -5.80 19.07 2.70
C ARG A 149 -6.30 20.31 3.43
N LEU A 150 -7.33 20.17 4.25
CA LEU A 150 -7.87 21.27 5.06
C LEU A 150 -6.96 21.61 6.25
N ALA A 151 -6.21 20.65 6.78
CA ALA A 151 -5.30 20.81 7.91
C ALA A 151 -3.93 21.40 7.51
N ILE A 152 -3.50 21.22 6.27
CA ILE A 152 -2.20 21.75 5.78
C ILE A 152 -2.10 23.25 6.02
N GLY A 153 -1.05 23.66 6.74
CA GLY A 153 -0.78 25.06 7.07
C GLY A 153 -1.68 25.67 8.17
N LYS A 154 -2.60 24.88 8.74
CA LYS A 154 -3.50 25.31 9.82
C LYS A 154 -3.33 24.51 11.10
N ASP A 155 -2.97 23.25 10.98
CA ASP A 155 -2.77 22.35 12.12
C ASP A 155 -1.29 22.37 12.55
N PRO A 156 -0.96 22.85 13.76
CA PRO A 156 0.41 22.91 14.26
C PRO A 156 1.02 21.52 14.52
N GLN A 157 0.20 20.47 14.53
CA GLN A 157 0.68 19.09 14.65
C GLN A 157 1.17 18.49 13.34
N MET A 158 1.02 19.21 12.23
CA MET A 158 1.45 18.79 10.90
C MET A 158 2.77 19.43 10.54
N GLU A 159 3.84 18.65 10.48
CA GLU A 159 5.16 19.11 10.06
C GLU A 159 5.41 18.90 8.56
N ARG A 160 6.19 19.80 7.99
CA ARG A 160 6.70 19.65 6.65
C ARG A 160 7.91 18.71 6.66
N SER A 161 7.76 17.52 6.07
CA SER A 161 8.85 16.57 5.92
C SER A 161 9.86 17.03 4.85
N ASN A 162 11.05 16.40 4.86
CA ASN A 162 12.13 16.67 3.89
C ASN A 162 11.74 16.49 2.40
N GLY A 163 10.56 15.98 2.10
CA GLY A 163 10.04 15.79 0.74
C GLY A 163 8.87 16.72 0.40
N ASN A 164 8.73 17.88 1.03
CA ASN A 164 7.57 18.78 0.90
C ASN A 164 6.23 18.15 1.32
N ARG A 165 6.26 17.15 2.18
CA ARG A 165 5.07 16.49 2.72
C ARG A 165 4.76 17.02 4.10
N TYR A 166 3.49 17.16 4.41
CA TYR A 166 3.01 17.43 5.75
C TYR A 166 2.64 16.09 6.40
N LEU A 167 3.32 15.74 7.48
CA LEU A 167 3.13 14.49 8.20
C LEU A 167 2.82 14.78 9.68
N PRO A 168 1.97 13.99 10.33
CA PRO A 168 1.79 14.07 11.76
C PRO A 168 3.09 13.81 12.52
N HIS A 169 3.34 14.53 13.59
CA HIS A 169 4.50 14.32 14.47
C HIS A 169 4.65 12.87 14.94
N THR A 170 3.53 12.17 15.12
CA THR A 170 3.51 10.78 15.58
C THR A 170 4.20 9.80 14.63
N ILE A 171 4.35 10.14 13.34
CA ILE A 171 5.06 9.28 12.37
C ILE A 171 6.59 9.30 12.61
N PHE A 172 7.11 10.36 13.23
CA PHE A 172 8.53 10.52 13.48
C PHE A 172 8.96 10.08 14.88
N LYS A 173 8.01 9.76 15.77
CA LYS A 173 8.33 9.21 17.09
C LYS A 173 8.63 7.72 16.92
N GLU A 174 9.89 7.35 17.12
CA GLU A 174 10.29 5.96 17.30
C GLU A 174 9.53 5.40 18.51
N ASN A 175 8.84 4.27 18.30
CA ASN A 175 8.28 3.49 19.41
C ASN A 175 9.38 2.66 20.04
#